data_7e8a0f716416be91cc1a83d82df9fa9d
#
_entry.id   7e8a0f716416be91cc1a83d82df9fa9d
#
_cell.length_a   1.000
_cell.length_b   1.000
_cell.length_c   1.000
_cell.angle_alpha   90.00
_cell.angle_beta   90.00
_cell.angle_gamma   90.00
#
_symmetry.space_group_name_H-M   'P 1'
#
loop_
_entity.id
_entity.type
_entity.pdbx_description
1 polymer ?
#
loop_
_entity_poly.entity_id
_entity_poly.type
_entity_poly.pdbx_seq_one_letter_code
_entity_poly.pdbx_strand_id
1 'polypeptide(L)'
;MSMVSMMVGQCGNQIGAAAYEALHAERPLPGDRALFDEGGHARAVLVDGEAKVVGALVRHADGPFSRANAFVEDSGRGNNWALGYYGPRAGNHIVDRAMDALRRQLEASDAYRGGMIFHSLCGGTGAGLGSRIMEEMRDEALVLKSKRSQDHIFSKYVGH
;
A
#
# COMPACT_ATOMS: atom_id res chain seq x y z
N MET A 1 -10.64 10.18 8.79
CA MET A 1 -9.98 8.93 9.19
C MET A 1 -9.58 8.20 7.93
N SER A 2 -8.33 7.69 7.84
CA SER A 2 -7.81 7.17 6.58
C SER A 2 -7.32 5.72 6.75
N MET A 3 -7.50 4.94 5.69
CA MET A 3 -6.95 3.59 5.52
C MET A 3 -6.07 3.60 4.27
N VAL A 4 -4.96 2.90 4.31
CA VAL A 4 -4.07 2.75 3.14
C VAL A 4 -4.02 1.28 2.74
N SER A 5 -4.09 1.02 1.44
CA SER A 5 -4.05 -0.34 0.91
C SER A 5 -2.71 -0.63 0.21
N MET A 6 -2.20 -1.83 0.43
CA MET A 6 -1.10 -2.40 -0.35
C MET A 6 -1.67 -3.48 -1.28
N MET A 7 -1.39 -3.39 -2.57
CA MET A 7 -1.83 -4.34 -3.59
C MET A 7 -0.61 -5.02 -4.18
N VAL A 8 -0.44 -6.34 -3.94
CA VAL A 8 0.81 -7.03 -4.23
C VAL A 8 0.62 -8.20 -5.20
N GLY A 9 1.37 -8.17 -6.28
CA GLY A 9 1.33 -9.16 -7.36
C GLY A 9 0.09 -9.04 -8.24
N GLN A 10 0.03 -9.81 -9.30
CA GLN A 10 -1.05 -9.75 -10.28
C GLN A 10 -2.44 -9.87 -9.62
N CYS A 11 -2.65 -10.90 -8.80
CA CYS A 11 -3.94 -11.16 -8.15
C CYS A 11 -4.32 -10.01 -7.20
N GLY A 12 -3.39 -9.56 -6.35
CA GLY A 12 -3.64 -8.49 -5.40
C GLY A 12 -3.98 -7.17 -6.07
N ASN A 13 -3.26 -6.81 -7.14
CA ASN A 13 -3.54 -5.62 -7.93
C ASN A 13 -4.89 -5.71 -8.66
N GLN A 14 -5.25 -6.87 -9.23
CA GLN A 14 -6.53 -7.04 -9.91
C GLN A 14 -7.73 -6.99 -8.96
N ILE A 15 -7.67 -7.70 -7.83
CA ILE A 15 -8.76 -7.72 -6.84
C ILE A 15 -8.89 -6.34 -6.18
N GLY A 16 -7.77 -5.76 -5.75
CA GLY A 16 -7.76 -4.43 -5.15
C GLY A 16 -8.28 -3.37 -6.10
N ALA A 17 -7.87 -3.41 -7.38
CA ALA A 17 -8.36 -2.49 -8.39
C ALA A 17 -9.87 -2.60 -8.59
N ALA A 18 -10.41 -3.81 -8.74
CA ALA A 18 -11.85 -4.01 -8.89
C ALA A 18 -12.64 -3.46 -7.69
N ALA A 19 -12.13 -3.65 -6.47
CA ALA A 19 -12.74 -3.10 -5.26
C ALA A 19 -12.73 -1.56 -5.25
N TYR A 20 -11.59 -0.94 -5.58
CA TYR A 20 -11.47 0.52 -5.61
C TYR A 20 -12.24 1.17 -6.75
N GLU A 21 -12.31 0.54 -7.92
CA GLU A 21 -13.11 1.00 -9.07
C GLU A 21 -14.61 0.97 -8.74
N ALA A 22 -15.08 -0.09 -8.06
CA ALA A 22 -16.46 -0.16 -7.60
C ALA A 22 -16.77 0.95 -6.58
N LEU A 23 -15.91 1.14 -5.57
CA LEU A 23 -16.05 2.21 -4.58
C LEU A 23 -15.98 3.60 -5.21
N HIS A 24 -15.11 3.80 -6.18
CA HIS A 24 -14.98 5.06 -6.91
C HIS A 24 -16.24 5.37 -7.75
N ALA A 25 -16.84 4.34 -8.36
CA ALA A 25 -18.08 4.48 -9.12
C ALA A 25 -19.29 4.83 -8.24
N GLU A 26 -19.32 4.34 -6.99
CA GLU A 26 -20.38 4.68 -6.02
C GLU A 26 -20.30 6.13 -5.54
N ARG A 27 -19.26 6.86 -5.91
CA ARG A 27 -18.98 8.25 -5.50
C ARG A 27 -19.12 8.41 -3.98
N PRO A 28 -18.04 8.22 -3.23
CA PRO A 28 -18.04 8.40 -1.78
C PRO A 28 -18.73 9.71 -1.40
N LEU A 29 -19.54 9.68 -0.34
CA LEU A 29 -20.21 10.88 0.16
C LEU A 29 -19.17 11.99 0.41
N PRO A 30 -19.50 13.27 0.17
CA PRO A 30 -18.61 14.38 0.48
C PRO A 30 -18.14 14.27 1.94
N GLY A 31 -16.82 14.08 2.13
CA GLY A 31 -16.21 13.90 3.46
C GLY A 31 -15.81 12.45 3.79
N ASP A 32 -16.20 11.44 3.02
CA ASP A 32 -15.68 10.08 3.18
C ASP A 32 -14.32 9.95 2.47
N ARG A 33 -13.28 10.31 3.21
CA ARG A 33 -11.87 10.29 2.76
C ARG A 33 -11.11 9.07 3.30
N ALA A 34 -11.82 8.03 3.69
CA ALA A 34 -11.18 6.87 4.29
C ALA A 34 -10.21 6.19 3.32
N LEU A 35 -10.63 5.98 2.08
CA LEU A 35 -9.90 5.24 1.05
C LEU A 35 -9.38 6.11 -0.10
N PHE A 36 -9.83 7.35 -0.20
CA PHE A 36 -9.41 8.29 -1.25
C PHE A 36 -8.83 9.57 -0.64
N ASP A 37 -7.91 10.21 -1.35
CA ASP A 37 -7.37 11.52 -0.98
C ASP A 37 -8.31 12.67 -1.43
N GLU A 38 -7.89 13.90 -1.20
CA GLU A 38 -8.65 15.09 -1.59
C GLU A 38 -8.81 15.26 -3.09
N GLY A 39 -7.87 14.71 -3.86
CA GLY A 39 -7.90 14.70 -5.32
C GLY A 39 -8.72 13.54 -5.91
N GLY A 40 -9.31 12.69 -5.07
CA GLY A 40 -10.05 11.50 -5.51
C GLY A 40 -9.16 10.29 -5.86
N HIS A 41 -7.87 10.36 -5.58
CA HIS A 41 -6.98 9.23 -5.82
C HIS A 41 -7.05 8.22 -4.67
N ALA A 42 -6.98 6.95 -5.03
CA ALA A 42 -6.94 5.85 -4.07
C ALA A 42 -5.73 5.95 -3.15
N ARG A 43 -5.96 5.85 -1.85
CA ARG A 43 -4.91 5.67 -0.85
C ARG A 43 -4.38 4.24 -0.92
N ALA A 44 -3.72 3.94 -2.04
CA ALA A 44 -3.24 2.61 -2.38
C ALA A 44 -1.82 2.68 -2.94
N VAL A 45 -1.03 1.66 -2.61
CA VAL A 45 0.30 1.41 -3.15
C VAL A 45 0.25 0.11 -3.94
N LEU A 46 0.61 0.16 -5.22
CA LEU A 46 0.59 -0.96 -6.16
C LEU A 46 2.01 -1.50 -6.33
N VAL A 47 2.18 -2.80 -6.12
CA VAL A 47 3.50 -3.45 -6.16
C VAL A 47 3.41 -4.73 -6.99
N ASP A 48 4.27 -4.87 -7.99
CA ASP A 48 4.38 -6.12 -8.76
C ASP A 48 5.82 -6.35 -9.25
N GLY A 49 6.17 -7.62 -9.44
CA GLY A 49 7.39 -8.03 -10.15
C GLY A 49 7.32 -7.81 -11.67
N GLU A 50 6.13 -7.53 -12.21
CA GLU A 50 5.89 -7.35 -13.63
C GLU A 50 5.00 -6.13 -13.90
N ALA A 51 5.37 -5.35 -14.94
CA ALA A 51 4.69 -4.09 -15.23
C ALA A 51 3.28 -4.23 -15.84
N LYS A 52 2.88 -5.42 -16.29
CA LYS A 52 1.69 -5.62 -17.14
C LYS A 52 0.40 -5.12 -16.46
N VAL A 53 0.10 -5.60 -15.27
CA VAL A 53 -1.14 -5.25 -14.54
C VAL A 53 -1.08 -3.84 -14.00
N VAL A 54 -0.06 -3.53 -13.23
CA VAL A 54 0.12 -2.19 -12.62
C VAL A 54 0.18 -1.11 -13.70
N GLY A 55 0.92 -1.34 -14.78
CA GLY A 55 1.01 -0.40 -15.89
C GLY A 55 -0.33 -0.19 -16.61
N ALA A 56 -1.22 -1.17 -16.66
CA ALA A 56 -2.57 -0.97 -17.18
C ALA A 56 -3.41 -0.07 -16.26
N LEU A 57 -3.39 -0.34 -14.97
CA LEU A 57 -4.17 0.40 -13.96
C LEU A 57 -3.81 1.90 -13.91
N VAL A 58 -2.52 2.24 -13.96
CA VAL A 58 -2.06 3.63 -13.87
C VAL A 58 -2.09 4.40 -15.20
N ARG A 59 -2.45 3.75 -16.31
CA ARG A 59 -2.63 4.42 -17.62
C ARG A 59 -4.02 5.01 -17.80
N HIS A 60 -5.01 4.58 -17.04
CA HIS A 60 -6.35 5.15 -17.09
C HIS A 60 -6.33 6.58 -16.51
N ALA A 61 -6.56 7.57 -17.37
CA ALA A 61 -6.51 8.98 -16.97
C ALA A 61 -7.56 9.32 -15.91
N ASP A 62 -8.74 8.70 -16.01
CA ASP A 62 -9.86 8.88 -15.08
C ASP A 62 -9.90 7.80 -13.98
N GLY A 63 -8.86 6.97 -13.88
CA GLY A 63 -8.76 5.92 -12.89
C GLY A 63 -8.31 6.44 -11.52
N PRO A 64 -8.64 5.73 -10.45
CA PRO A 64 -8.33 6.17 -9.10
C PRO A 64 -6.85 6.02 -8.71
N PHE A 65 -6.00 5.39 -9.54
CA PHE A 65 -4.64 5.03 -9.16
C PHE A 65 -3.59 6.03 -9.65
N SER A 66 -2.77 6.52 -8.70
CA SER A 66 -1.65 7.40 -9.01
C SER A 66 -0.40 6.60 -9.41
N ARG A 67 0.26 7.01 -10.50
CA ARG A 67 1.56 6.47 -10.91
C ARG A 67 2.66 6.65 -9.84
N ALA A 68 2.58 7.68 -9.02
CA ALA A 68 3.54 7.94 -7.94
C ALA A 68 3.54 6.85 -6.86
N ASN A 69 2.45 6.07 -6.76
CA ASN A 69 2.29 4.98 -5.80
C ASN A 69 2.36 3.59 -6.45
N ALA A 70 2.92 3.50 -7.65
CA ALA A 70 3.03 2.26 -8.41
C ALA A 70 4.50 1.85 -8.58
N PHE A 71 4.84 0.66 -8.10
CA PHE A 71 6.20 0.12 -8.10
C PHE A 71 6.22 -1.22 -8.81
N VAL A 72 7.05 -1.31 -9.83
CA VAL A 72 7.26 -2.52 -10.60
C VAL A 72 8.73 -2.83 -10.73
N GLU A 73 9.05 -4.10 -10.92
CA GLU A 73 10.37 -4.57 -11.32
C GLU A 73 10.28 -5.21 -12.71
N ASP A 74 11.42 -5.39 -13.36
CA ASP A 74 11.50 -6.01 -14.68
C ASP A 74 11.68 -7.54 -14.61
N SER A 75 11.69 -8.09 -13.40
CA SER A 75 11.87 -9.53 -13.16
C SER A 75 10.77 -10.09 -12.26
N GLY A 76 9.98 -11.02 -12.78
CA GLY A 76 9.06 -11.80 -11.98
C GLY A 76 9.77 -12.64 -10.91
N ARG A 77 9.01 -13.18 -9.97
CA ARG A 77 9.55 -13.99 -8.85
C ARG A 77 9.52 -15.51 -9.12
N GLY A 78 9.24 -15.92 -10.37
CA GLY A 78 9.33 -17.31 -10.84
C GLY A 78 8.52 -18.30 -10.01
N ASN A 79 7.36 -17.92 -9.48
CA ASN A 79 6.56 -18.72 -8.53
C ASN A 79 7.32 -19.22 -7.30
N ASN A 80 8.43 -18.60 -6.97
CA ASN A 80 9.27 -18.97 -5.84
C ASN A 80 9.00 -18.03 -4.66
N TRP A 81 8.41 -18.56 -3.59
CA TRP A 81 8.08 -17.81 -2.38
C TRP A 81 9.33 -17.17 -1.75
N ALA A 82 10.41 -17.95 -1.62
CA ALA A 82 11.65 -17.45 -1.02
C ALA A 82 12.27 -16.31 -1.83
N LEU A 83 12.22 -16.39 -3.17
CA LEU A 83 12.68 -15.32 -4.04
C LEU A 83 11.78 -14.07 -3.90
N GLY A 84 10.49 -14.24 -3.68
CA GLY A 84 9.58 -13.13 -3.39
C GLY A 84 9.90 -12.47 -2.06
N TYR A 85 10.05 -13.27 -1.01
CA TYR A 85 10.25 -12.80 0.36
C TYR A 85 11.62 -12.14 0.59
N TYR A 86 12.70 -12.83 0.20
CA TYR A 86 14.08 -12.35 0.41
C TYR A 86 14.57 -11.42 -0.70
N GLY A 87 13.93 -11.46 -1.86
CA GLY A 87 14.36 -10.71 -3.05
C GLY A 87 15.52 -11.37 -3.81
N PRO A 88 15.96 -10.76 -4.91
CA PRO A 88 17.17 -11.16 -5.62
C PRO A 88 18.41 -10.85 -4.77
N ARG A 89 19.58 -11.39 -5.19
CA ARG A 89 20.85 -11.21 -4.45
C ARG A 89 21.25 -9.75 -4.17
N ALA A 90 20.78 -8.82 -4.99
CA ALA A 90 21.02 -7.38 -4.82
C ALA A 90 20.13 -6.72 -3.74
N GLY A 91 19.23 -7.46 -3.10
CA GLY A 91 18.27 -6.94 -2.12
C GLY A 91 16.87 -6.77 -2.68
N ASN A 92 15.92 -6.54 -1.81
CA ASN A 92 14.50 -6.41 -2.17
C ASN A 92 14.07 -4.93 -2.19
N HIS A 93 14.74 -4.11 -3.02
CA HIS A 93 14.56 -2.65 -3.09
C HIS A 93 13.12 -2.20 -3.41
N ILE A 94 12.29 -3.06 -4.00
CA ILE A 94 10.88 -2.74 -4.23
C ILE A 94 10.10 -2.63 -2.91
N VAL A 95 10.49 -3.40 -1.89
CA VAL A 95 9.90 -3.31 -0.55
C VAL A 95 10.17 -1.94 0.05
N ASP A 96 11.43 -1.50 0.03
CA ASP A 96 11.83 -0.19 0.58
C ASP A 96 11.03 0.94 -0.08
N ARG A 97 10.96 0.93 -1.42
CA ARG A 97 10.20 1.93 -2.20
C ARG A 97 8.70 1.91 -1.89
N ALA A 98 8.12 0.72 -1.73
CA ALA A 98 6.71 0.56 -1.39
C ALA A 98 6.43 1.04 0.04
N MET A 99 7.32 0.75 0.99
CA MET A 99 7.19 1.21 2.36
C MET A 99 7.38 2.73 2.49
N ASP A 100 8.27 3.34 1.71
CA ASP A 100 8.39 4.80 1.64
C ASP A 100 7.12 5.45 1.07
N ALA A 101 6.48 4.83 0.08
CA ALA A 101 5.19 5.31 -0.42
C ALA A 101 4.08 5.15 0.62
N LEU A 102 4.06 4.03 1.36
CA LEU A 102 3.15 3.85 2.48
C LEU A 102 3.32 4.95 3.51
N ARG A 103 4.55 5.26 3.94
CA ARG A 103 4.83 6.33 4.91
C ARG A 103 4.31 7.67 4.44
N ARG A 104 4.54 8.05 3.18
CA ARG A 104 3.99 9.29 2.60
C ARG A 104 2.46 9.34 2.66
N GLN A 105 1.78 8.22 2.39
CA GLN A 105 0.31 8.15 2.50
C GLN A 105 -0.16 8.27 3.95
N LEU A 106 0.60 7.76 4.90
CA LEU A 106 0.31 7.85 6.33
C LEU A 106 0.52 9.28 6.86
N GLU A 107 1.60 9.93 6.45
CA GLU A 107 1.92 11.32 6.81
C GLU A 107 0.89 12.31 6.23
N ALA A 108 0.37 12.04 5.04
CA ALA A 108 -0.68 12.84 4.41
C ALA A 108 -2.08 12.58 5.02
N SER A 109 -2.18 11.82 6.10
CA SER A 109 -3.43 11.43 6.73
C SER A 109 -3.57 12.02 8.12
N ASP A 110 -4.62 12.80 8.39
CA ASP A 110 -4.88 13.36 9.73
C ASP A 110 -5.13 12.30 10.79
N ALA A 111 -5.74 11.18 10.41
CA ALA A 111 -6.03 10.08 11.32
C ALA A 111 -5.99 8.72 10.60
N TYR A 112 -4.90 8.00 10.75
CA TYR A 112 -4.75 6.64 10.26
C TYR A 112 -5.48 5.62 11.13
N ARG A 113 -6.32 4.78 10.53
CA ARG A 113 -7.10 3.73 11.21
C ARG A 113 -6.53 2.33 11.02
N GLY A 114 -5.82 2.09 9.91
CA GLY A 114 -5.29 0.79 9.61
C GLY A 114 -4.92 0.65 8.14
N GLY A 115 -4.27 -0.46 7.80
CA GLY A 115 -3.93 -0.85 6.45
C GLY A 115 -4.70 -2.08 6.00
N MET A 116 -4.91 -2.19 4.70
CA MET A 116 -5.37 -3.41 4.04
C MET A 116 -4.27 -3.92 3.13
N ILE A 117 -4.19 -5.23 2.97
CA ILE A 117 -3.32 -5.84 1.97
C ILE A 117 -4.12 -6.77 1.06
N PHE A 118 -3.98 -6.59 -0.24
CA PHE A 118 -4.52 -7.48 -1.27
C PHE A 118 -3.38 -8.26 -1.88
N HIS A 119 -3.35 -9.56 -1.69
CA HIS A 119 -2.31 -10.44 -2.22
C HIS A 119 -2.83 -11.86 -2.39
N SER A 120 -2.11 -12.71 -3.12
CA SER A 120 -2.42 -14.14 -3.19
C SER A 120 -1.67 -14.91 -2.12
N LEU A 121 -2.19 -16.07 -1.74
CA LEU A 121 -1.53 -17.01 -0.82
C LEU A 121 -0.55 -17.96 -1.54
N CYS A 122 -0.45 -17.87 -2.86
CA CYS A 122 0.44 -18.67 -3.69
C CYS A 122 1.25 -17.81 -4.64
N GLY A 123 2.32 -18.39 -5.22
CA GLY A 123 3.23 -17.72 -6.13
C GLY A 123 4.36 -16.95 -5.42
N GLY A 124 5.26 -16.42 -6.21
CA GLY A 124 6.43 -15.70 -5.71
C GLY A 124 6.10 -14.27 -5.28
N THR A 125 5.47 -13.46 -6.16
CA THR A 125 5.18 -12.06 -5.86
C THR A 125 4.05 -11.94 -4.84
N GLY A 126 2.87 -12.47 -5.11
CA GLY A 126 1.71 -12.31 -4.22
C GLY A 126 1.94 -12.91 -2.84
N ALA A 127 2.43 -14.15 -2.75
CA ALA A 127 2.67 -14.81 -1.48
C ALA A 127 4.00 -14.40 -0.84
N GLY A 128 5.11 -14.49 -1.56
CA GLY A 128 6.44 -14.23 -1.00
C GLY A 128 6.67 -12.76 -0.69
N LEU A 129 6.60 -11.89 -1.69
CA LEU A 129 6.75 -10.45 -1.51
C LEU A 129 5.63 -9.87 -0.65
N GLY A 130 4.38 -10.39 -0.80
CA GLY A 130 3.25 -9.98 0.02
C GLY A 130 3.46 -10.27 1.50
N SER A 131 4.02 -11.43 1.86
CA SER A 131 4.36 -11.76 3.25
C SER A 131 5.42 -10.81 3.81
N ARG A 132 6.46 -10.49 3.02
CA ARG A 132 7.49 -9.54 3.43
C ARG A 132 6.92 -8.15 3.68
N ILE A 133 6.12 -7.63 2.76
CA ILE A 133 5.46 -6.34 2.90
C ILE A 133 4.53 -6.32 4.13
N MET A 134 3.80 -7.40 4.38
CA MET A 134 2.90 -7.49 5.54
C MET A 134 3.66 -7.39 6.87
N GLU A 135 4.83 -8.00 6.98
CA GLU A 135 5.69 -7.87 8.16
C GLU A 135 6.17 -6.43 8.35
N GLU A 136 6.68 -5.79 7.30
CA GLU A 136 7.12 -4.41 7.36
C GLU A 136 5.96 -3.45 7.71
N MET A 137 4.77 -3.66 7.14
CA MET A 137 3.58 -2.87 7.48
C MET A 137 3.18 -3.03 8.95
N ARG A 138 3.28 -4.23 9.49
CA ARG A 138 2.99 -4.47 10.91
C ARG A 138 3.96 -3.72 11.80
N ASP A 139 5.24 -3.76 11.49
CA ASP A 139 6.29 -3.13 12.28
C ASP A 139 6.18 -1.58 12.20
N GLU A 140 5.88 -1.04 11.03
CA GLU A 140 5.58 0.39 10.86
C GLU A 140 4.35 0.84 11.67
N ALA A 141 3.28 0.03 11.67
CA ALA A 141 2.08 0.33 12.44
C ALA A 141 2.33 0.34 13.95
N LEU A 142 3.24 -0.50 14.46
CA LEU A 142 3.67 -0.49 15.86
C LEU A 142 4.44 0.78 16.21
N VAL A 143 5.33 1.23 15.34
CA VAL A 143 6.10 2.48 15.51
C VAL A 143 5.16 3.69 15.55
N LEU A 144 4.18 3.75 14.64
CA LEU A 144 3.19 4.84 14.61
C LEU A 144 2.31 4.88 15.87
N LYS A 145 1.89 3.72 16.38
CA LYS A 145 1.15 3.65 17.64
C LYS A 145 1.98 4.15 18.82
N SER A 146 3.25 3.78 18.87
CA SER A 146 4.18 4.22 19.93
C SER A 146 4.37 5.74 19.90
N LYS A 147 4.64 6.33 18.72
CA LYS A 147 4.78 7.79 18.58
C LYS A 147 3.52 8.53 19.02
N ARG A 148 2.33 8.12 18.55
CA ARG A 148 1.06 8.75 18.95
C ARG A 148 0.78 8.66 20.44
N SER A 149 1.16 7.55 21.09
CA SER A 149 1.05 7.43 22.55
C SER A 149 1.98 8.39 23.26
N GLN A 150 3.19 8.62 22.77
CA GLN A 150 4.13 9.59 23.32
C GLN A 150 3.63 11.03 23.13
N ASP A 151 3.13 11.39 21.94
CA ASP A 151 2.59 12.71 21.66
C ASP A 151 1.37 13.02 22.54
N HIS A 152 0.52 12.03 22.77
CA HIS A 152 -0.65 12.17 23.64
C HIS A 152 -0.27 12.33 25.14
N ILE A 153 0.79 11.69 25.57
CA ILE A 153 1.36 11.85 26.91
C ILE A 153 2.01 13.24 27.03
N PHE A 154 2.83 13.67 26.04
CA PHE A 154 3.47 14.98 26.04
C PHE A 154 2.44 16.13 26.02
N SER A 155 1.44 16.07 25.16
CA SER A 155 0.36 17.06 25.08
C SER A 155 -0.42 17.19 26.39
N LYS A 156 -0.51 16.12 27.18
CA LYS A 156 -1.22 16.10 28.45
C LYS A 156 -0.41 16.67 29.64
N TYR A 157 0.92 16.72 29.50
CA TYR A 157 1.84 17.15 30.59
C TYR A 157 2.58 18.46 30.30
N VAL A 158 2.53 19.02 29.10
CA VAL A 158 3.24 20.27 28.73
C VAL A 158 2.25 21.43 28.46
N GLY A 159 0.96 21.21 28.60
CA GLY A 159 -0.09 22.23 28.44
C GLY A 159 -0.56 22.83 29.76
N HIS A 160 0.36 23.48 30.48
CA HIS A 160 0.05 24.47 31.52
C HIS A 160 1.19 25.48 31.63
#